data_ee72976e1f9aef8914d3891638a5a8c8
#
_entry.id   ee72976e1f9aef8914d3891638a5a8c8
#
_cell.length_a   1.000
_cell.length_b   1.000
_cell.length_c   1.000
_cell.angle_alpha   90.00
_cell.angle_beta   90.00
_cell.angle_gamma   90.00
#
_symmetry.space_group_name_H-M   'P 1'
#
loop_
_entity.id
_entity.type
_entity.pdbx_description
1 polymer ?
#
loop_
_entity_poly.entity_id
_entity_poly.type
_entity_poly.pdbx_seq_one_letter_code
_entity_poly.pdbx_strand_id
1 'polypeptide(L)' 'GFARTVANRVIFFDKGVIVEQGEAKALFANPKEERTRQFLSKFLAH' A
#
# COMPACT_ATOMS: atom_id res chain seq x y z
N GLY A 1 -5.34 -5.59 -7.21
CA GLY A 1 -4.24 -5.49 -6.28
C GLY A 1 -4.59 -5.84 -4.86
N PHE A 2 -3.61 -6.15 -4.09
CA PHE A 2 -3.81 -6.47 -2.69
C PHE A 2 -2.57 -6.06 -1.89
N ALA A 3 -2.75 -5.94 -0.58
CA ALA A 3 -1.65 -5.58 0.30
C ALA A 3 -1.43 -6.69 1.31
N ARG A 4 -0.20 -6.92 1.65
CA ARG A 4 0.19 -7.92 2.64
C ARG A 4 1.00 -7.26 3.74
N THR A 5 0.69 -7.60 4.99
CA THR A 5 1.41 -7.06 6.14
C THR A 5 2.33 -8.13 6.69
N VAL A 6 3.60 -7.76 6.87
CA VAL A 6 4.60 -8.63 7.47
C VAL A 6 5.29 -7.81 8.55
N ALA A 7 5.07 -8.19 9.81
CA ALA A 7 5.56 -7.43 10.96
C ALA A 7 5.05 -5.98 10.87
N ASN A 8 5.95 -5.01 10.74
CA ASN A 8 5.60 -3.60 10.64
C ASN A 8 5.60 -3.09 9.20
N ARG A 9 5.79 -3.98 8.23
CA ARG A 9 5.90 -3.57 6.85
C ARG A 9 4.66 -3.98 6.07
N VAL A 10 4.33 -3.16 5.11
CA VAL A 10 3.24 -3.44 4.19
C VAL A 10 3.82 -3.55 2.79
N ILE A 11 3.39 -4.56 2.07
CA ILE A 11 3.81 -4.78 0.69
C ILE A 11 2.55 -4.73 -0.16
N PHE A 12 2.50 -3.79 -1.08
CA PHE A 12 1.38 -3.65 -1.99
C PHE A 12 1.70 -4.31 -3.32
N PHE A 13 0.85 -5.24 -3.71
CA PHE A 13 0.99 -5.98 -4.97
C PHE A 13 -0.10 -5.57 -5.93
N ASP A 14 0.24 -5.53 -7.21
CA ASP A 14 -0.75 -5.34 -8.26
C ASP A 14 -0.26 -6.06 -9.51
N LYS A 15 -1.16 -6.86 -10.08
CA LYS A 15 -0.87 -7.61 -11.32
C LYS A 15 0.38 -8.49 -11.17
N GLY A 16 0.55 -9.08 -10.00
CA GLY A 16 1.65 -10.02 -9.78
C GLY A 16 2.99 -9.36 -9.50
N VAL A 17 3.03 -8.04 -9.36
CA VAL A 17 4.29 -7.35 -9.08
C VAL A 17 4.14 -6.50 -7.82
N ILE A 18 5.27 -6.23 -7.18
CA ILE A 18 5.30 -5.34 -6.03
C ILE A 18 5.29 -3.91 -6.55
N VAL A 19 4.26 -3.16 -6.18
CA VAL A 19 4.15 -1.76 -6.55
C VAL A 19 4.90 -0.88 -5.57
N GLU A 20 4.67 -1.14 -4.28
CA GLU A 20 5.31 -0.34 -3.24
C GLU A 20 5.38 -1.15 -1.97
N GLN A 21 6.42 -0.90 -1.17
CA GLN A 21 6.53 -1.53 0.14
C GLN A 21 7.26 -0.59 1.08
N GLY A 22 7.00 -0.75 2.37
CA GLY A 22 7.65 0.08 3.36
C GLY A 22 7.02 -0.11 4.72
N GLU A 23 7.47 0.68 5.69
CA GLU A 23 6.90 0.65 7.02
C GLU A 23 5.44 1.08 6.96
N ALA A 24 4.58 0.36 7.67
CA ALA A 24 3.15 0.57 7.58
C ALA A 24 2.76 2.02 7.87
N LYS A 25 3.29 2.60 8.93
CA LYS A 25 2.94 3.96 9.29
C LYS A 25 3.34 4.96 8.19
N ALA A 26 4.55 4.80 7.67
CA ALA A 26 5.04 5.70 6.65
C ALA A 26 4.27 5.52 5.34
N LEU A 27 4.00 4.29 4.98
CA LEU A 27 3.31 4.01 3.73
C LEU A 27 1.87 4.52 3.76
N PHE A 28 1.18 4.31 4.87
CA PHE A 28 -0.20 4.77 4.98
C PHE A 28 -0.30 6.28 5.13
N ALA A 29 0.70 6.90 5.77
CA ALA A 29 0.70 8.35 5.94
C ALA A 29 1.02 9.07 4.64
N ASN A 30 1.93 8.51 3.84
CA ASN A 30 2.38 9.19 2.63
C ASN A 30 2.83 8.16 1.58
N PRO A 31 1.89 7.47 0.94
CA PRO A 31 2.26 6.52 -0.12
C PRO A 31 2.92 7.26 -1.28
N LYS A 32 3.99 6.68 -1.78
CA LYS A 32 4.77 7.32 -2.84
C LYS A 32 4.18 7.06 -4.22
N GLU A 33 3.64 5.87 -4.42
CA GLU A 33 3.10 5.50 -5.73
C GLU A 33 1.63 5.88 -5.83
N GLU A 34 1.25 6.40 -6.98
CA GLU A 34 -0.14 6.78 -7.19
C GLU A 34 -1.07 5.58 -7.11
N ARG A 35 -0.62 4.43 -7.59
CA ARG A 35 -1.43 3.22 -7.50
C ARG A 35 -1.72 2.85 -6.05
N THR A 36 -0.73 3.01 -5.19
CA THR A 36 -0.92 2.76 -3.77
C THR A 36 -1.93 3.73 -3.19
N ARG A 37 -1.85 5.00 -3.56
CA ARG A 37 -2.80 6.00 -3.08
C ARG A 37 -4.22 5.68 -3.54
N GLN A 38 -4.38 5.27 -4.79
CA GLN A 38 -5.69 4.90 -5.31
C GLN A 38 -6.24 3.68 -4.58
N PHE A 39 -5.40 2.69 -4.34
CA PHE A 39 -5.80 1.50 -3.62
C PHE A 39 -6.24 1.84 -2.20
N LEU A 40 -5.43 2.63 -1.49
CA LEU A 40 -5.74 3.00 -0.12
C LEU A 40 -6.97 3.88 -0.03
N SER A 41 -7.22 4.72 -1.01
CA SER A 41 -8.40 5.58 -0.97
C SER A 41 -9.69 4.77 -1.01
N LYS A 42 -9.69 3.60 -1.64
CA LYS A 42 -10.85 2.73 -1.65
C LYS A 42 -11.11 2.14 -0.27
N PHE A 43 -10.06 1.89 0.50
CA PHE A 43 -10.21 1.37 1.85
C PHE A 43 -10.50 2.47 2.86
N LEU A 44 -9.91 3.64 2.67
CA LEU A 44 -9.99 4.72 3.63
C LEU A 44 -11.07 5.75 3.29
N ALA A 45 -11.66 5.64 2.11
CA ALA A 45 -12.74 6.54 1.72
C ALA A 45 -13.99 6.24 2.53
N HIS A 46 -14.65 7.28 2.94
CA HIS A 46 -15.87 7.18 3.73
C HIS A 46 -17.04 7.85 3.05
#